data_a6a9deb9c2529e2f060e4c93e045c0d7
#
_entry.id   a6a9deb9c2529e2f060e4c93e045c0d7
#
_cell.length_a   1.000
_cell.length_b   1.000
_cell.length_c   1.000
_cell.angle_alpha   90.00
_cell.angle_beta   90.00
_cell.angle_gamma   90.00
#
_symmetry.space_group_name_H-M   'P 1'
#
loop_
_entity.id
_entity.type
_entity.pdbx_description
1 polymer ?
#
loop_
_entity_poly.entity_id
_entity_poly.type
_entity_poly.pdbx_seq_one_letter_code
_entity_poly.pdbx_strand_id
1 'polypeptide(L)'
;MFNRILIVCLGNICRSPTAKFLLQQALPDKQIDSAGITAMIEKDGERQGKGWDMDAKARDIAAKNGHQFDVHEAKQLTRELISNYDLILVMENEQRSHIAKRYPEAHAKTMLLGHWLDGKEIPDPYRRSDEVYQHVFELIEKSCNEWKTKL
;
A
#
# COMPACT_ATOMS: atom_id res chain seq x y z
N MET A 1 12.18 17.02 0.94
CA MET A 1 12.32 15.82 1.79
C MET A 1 10.97 15.15 1.97
N PHE A 2 10.91 13.85 1.81
CA PHE A 2 9.66 13.10 1.93
C PHE A 2 9.49 12.57 3.34
N ASN A 3 8.72 13.28 4.16
CA ASN A 3 8.47 12.89 5.55
C ASN A 3 7.14 12.16 5.74
N ARG A 4 6.18 12.41 4.86
CA ARG A 4 4.84 11.81 4.90
C ARG A 4 4.60 11.04 3.63
N ILE A 5 4.41 9.72 3.74
CA ILE A 5 4.32 8.80 2.61
C ILE A 5 3.00 8.03 2.67
N LEU A 6 2.25 8.06 1.58
CA LEU A 6 1.00 7.32 1.45
C LEU A 6 1.18 6.19 0.45
N ILE A 7 0.88 4.97 0.86
CA ILE A 7 0.99 3.80 -0.01
C ILE A 7 -0.41 3.37 -0.43
N VAL A 8 -0.62 3.22 -1.73
CA VAL A 8 -1.95 3.02 -2.31
C VAL A 8 -1.99 1.75 -3.14
N CYS A 9 -3.03 0.95 -2.94
CA CYS A 9 -3.37 -0.15 -3.83
C CYS A 9 -4.86 -0.10 -4.15
N LEU A 10 -5.45 -1.17 -4.65
CA LEU A 10 -6.87 -1.16 -5.02
C LEU A 10 -7.77 -1.17 -3.78
N GLY A 11 -7.72 -2.25 -3.00
CA GLY A 11 -8.64 -2.48 -1.88
C GLY A 11 -8.14 -2.08 -0.50
N ASN A 12 -6.86 -1.79 -0.39
CA ASN A 12 -6.19 -1.45 0.88
C ASN A 12 -6.27 -2.58 1.94
N ILE A 13 -6.23 -3.83 1.49
CA ILE A 13 -6.21 -4.99 2.41
C ILE A 13 -5.04 -5.95 2.20
N CYS A 14 -4.31 -5.86 1.10
CA CYS A 14 -3.18 -6.77 0.81
C CYS A 14 -1.87 -6.01 0.64
N ARG A 15 -1.66 -5.43 -0.53
CA ARG A 15 -0.37 -4.85 -0.94
C ARG A 15 0.01 -3.61 -0.15
N SER A 16 -0.87 -2.63 -0.09
CA SER A 16 -0.54 -1.37 0.57
C SER A 16 -0.38 -1.50 2.08
N PRO A 17 -1.19 -2.27 2.81
CA PRO A 17 -0.91 -2.46 4.24
C PRO A 17 0.40 -3.19 4.50
N THR A 18 0.74 -4.20 3.69
CA THR A 18 2.02 -4.90 3.81
C THR A 18 3.19 -3.92 3.64
N ALA A 19 3.16 -3.12 2.57
CA ALA A 19 4.21 -2.13 2.30
C ALA A 19 4.28 -1.07 3.40
N LYS A 20 3.13 -0.60 3.89
CA LYS A 20 3.07 0.36 4.98
C LYS A 20 3.79 -0.14 6.23
N PHE A 21 3.45 -1.35 6.67
CA PHE A 21 4.06 -1.91 7.88
C PHE A 21 5.57 -2.13 7.71
N LEU A 22 5.99 -2.69 6.58
CA LEU A 22 7.41 -2.91 6.31
C LEU A 22 8.19 -1.60 6.24
N LEU A 23 7.67 -0.62 5.54
CA LEU A 23 8.36 0.66 5.38
C LEU A 23 8.37 1.46 6.69
N GLN A 24 7.31 1.40 7.47
CA GLN A 24 7.25 2.07 8.78
C GLN A 24 8.26 1.47 9.75
N GLN A 25 8.44 0.15 9.74
CA GLN A 25 9.48 -0.52 10.55
C GLN A 25 10.87 -0.06 10.15
N ALA A 26 11.09 0.12 8.85
CA ALA A 26 12.39 0.53 8.32
C ALA A 26 12.67 2.03 8.53
N LEU A 27 11.64 2.85 8.58
CA LEU A 27 11.72 4.31 8.67
C LEU A 27 10.82 4.83 9.79
N PRO A 28 11.19 4.56 11.07
CA PRO A 28 10.30 4.88 12.20
C PRO A 28 10.08 6.39 12.40
N ASP A 29 10.95 7.23 11.87
CA ASP A 29 10.83 8.69 12.01
C ASP A 29 9.91 9.31 10.96
N LYS A 30 9.47 8.53 9.96
CA LYS A 30 8.58 9.04 8.93
C LYS A 30 7.14 8.67 9.24
N GLN A 31 6.21 9.45 8.70
CA GLN A 31 4.79 9.22 8.85
C GLN A 31 4.29 8.48 7.61
N ILE A 32 3.97 7.19 7.78
CA ILE A 32 3.59 6.32 6.67
C ILE A 32 2.19 5.76 6.91
N ASP A 33 1.32 5.87 5.91
CA ASP A 33 -0.03 5.33 5.96
C ASP A 33 -0.37 4.69 4.63
N SER A 34 -1.57 4.13 4.53
CA SER A 34 -2.03 3.46 3.32
C SER A 34 -3.50 3.74 3.05
N ALA A 35 -3.90 3.62 1.79
CA ALA A 35 -5.29 3.82 1.36
C ALA A 35 -5.58 2.98 0.12
N GLY A 36 -6.84 2.88 -0.25
CA GLY A 36 -7.27 2.14 -1.44
C GLY A 36 -8.03 3.02 -2.41
N ILE A 37 -7.84 2.77 -3.70
CA ILE A 37 -8.60 3.44 -4.76
C ILE A 37 -10.07 3.07 -4.64
N THR A 38 -10.34 1.80 -4.34
CA THR A 38 -11.68 1.29 -4.03
C THR A 38 -11.53 0.44 -2.77
N ALA A 39 -11.42 1.11 -1.64
CA ALA A 39 -11.13 0.46 -0.35
C ALA A 39 -12.25 -0.51 0.06
N MET A 40 -11.85 -1.60 0.70
CA MET A 40 -12.77 -2.61 1.22
C MET A 40 -13.38 -2.10 2.52
N ILE A 41 -14.60 -1.57 2.43
CA ILE A 41 -15.32 -0.96 3.54
C ILE A 41 -16.67 -1.63 3.67
N GLU A 42 -17.12 -1.88 4.90
CA GLU A 42 -18.43 -2.49 5.16
C GLU A 42 -19.55 -1.59 4.66
N LYS A 43 -20.46 -2.17 3.90
CA LYS A 43 -21.54 -1.42 3.25
C LYS A 43 -22.81 -1.32 4.09
N ASP A 44 -23.00 -2.25 5.03
CA ASP A 44 -24.21 -2.32 5.85
C ASP A 44 -23.92 -2.95 7.22
N GLY A 45 -24.95 -3.07 8.05
CA GLY A 45 -24.85 -3.67 9.38
C GLY A 45 -24.22 -2.77 10.41
N GLU A 46 -23.87 -3.36 11.54
CA GLU A 46 -23.28 -2.63 12.68
C GLU A 46 -21.92 -2.03 12.36
N ARG A 47 -21.21 -2.62 11.39
CA ARG A 47 -19.88 -2.15 10.99
C ARG A 47 -19.91 -1.27 9.74
N GLN A 48 -21.07 -0.79 9.33
CA GLN A 48 -21.20 0.07 8.15
C GLN A 48 -20.20 1.25 8.23
N GLY A 49 -19.46 1.46 7.14
CA GLY A 49 -18.45 2.52 7.05
C GLY A 49 -17.09 2.15 7.63
N LYS A 50 -16.95 0.99 8.28
CA LYS A 50 -15.67 0.53 8.82
C LYS A 50 -14.88 -0.21 7.76
N GLY A 51 -13.57 0.10 7.68
CA GLY A 51 -12.68 -0.61 6.77
C GLY A 51 -12.35 -2.02 7.26
N TRP A 52 -12.11 -2.91 6.32
CA TRP A 52 -11.70 -4.27 6.62
C TRP A 52 -10.26 -4.30 7.15
N ASP A 53 -9.98 -5.28 8.00
CA ASP A 53 -8.60 -5.59 8.36
C ASP A 53 -7.88 -6.17 7.15
N MET A 54 -6.58 -6.32 7.27
CA MET A 54 -5.73 -6.96 6.28
C MET A 54 -6.28 -8.33 5.89
N ASP A 55 -6.18 -8.67 4.62
CA ASP A 55 -6.50 -10.00 4.12
C ASP A 55 -5.74 -11.06 4.93
N ALA A 56 -6.44 -12.12 5.35
CA ALA A 56 -5.86 -13.16 6.22
C ALA A 56 -4.63 -13.83 5.61
N LYS A 57 -4.65 -14.12 4.31
CA LYS A 57 -3.50 -14.73 3.62
C LYS A 57 -2.31 -13.79 3.58
N ALA A 58 -2.54 -12.50 3.35
CA ALA A 58 -1.47 -11.52 3.35
C ALA A 58 -0.82 -11.43 4.73
N ARG A 59 -1.63 -11.44 5.77
CA ARG A 59 -1.16 -11.43 7.16
C ARG A 59 -0.38 -12.71 7.49
N ASP A 60 -0.88 -13.87 7.06
CA ASP A 60 -0.22 -15.16 7.29
C ASP A 60 1.14 -15.24 6.60
N ILE A 61 1.23 -14.78 5.36
CA ILE A 61 2.50 -14.77 4.62
C ILE A 61 3.51 -13.84 5.31
N ALA A 62 3.06 -12.68 5.77
CA ALA A 62 3.93 -11.77 6.54
C ALA A 62 4.46 -12.46 7.80
N ALA A 63 3.59 -13.16 8.53
CA ALA A 63 3.97 -13.89 9.74
C ALA A 63 5.01 -14.98 9.44
N LYS A 64 4.83 -15.74 8.36
CA LYS A 64 5.77 -16.76 7.92
C LYS A 64 7.13 -16.18 7.55
N ASN A 65 7.17 -14.92 7.17
CA ASN A 65 8.40 -14.20 6.87
C ASN A 65 8.92 -13.37 8.06
N GLY A 66 8.42 -13.63 9.26
CA GLY A 66 8.93 -13.04 10.50
C GLY A 66 8.30 -11.72 10.91
N HIS A 67 7.15 -11.33 10.33
CA HIS A 67 6.52 -10.04 10.60
C HIS A 67 5.14 -10.20 11.25
N GLN A 68 4.99 -9.63 12.44
CA GLN A 68 3.72 -9.53 13.14
C GLN A 68 3.21 -8.09 12.99
N PHE A 69 2.23 -7.88 12.12
CA PHE A 69 1.67 -6.57 11.87
C PHE A 69 0.51 -6.26 12.81
N ASP A 70 0.39 -4.99 13.19
CA ASP A 70 -0.73 -4.52 14.00
C ASP A 70 -2.05 -4.61 13.24
N VAL A 71 -3.15 -4.34 13.95
CA VAL A 71 -4.47 -4.27 13.34
C VAL A 71 -4.48 -3.17 12.28
N HIS A 72 -5.12 -3.47 11.16
CA HIS A 72 -5.25 -2.55 10.02
C HIS A 72 -6.73 -2.29 9.77
N GLU A 73 -7.05 -1.08 9.35
CA GLU A 73 -8.40 -0.71 8.90
C GLU A 73 -8.27 -0.04 7.53
N ALA A 74 -8.87 -0.65 6.51
CA ALA A 74 -8.83 -0.11 5.14
C ALA A 74 -9.51 1.27 5.10
N LYS A 75 -8.91 2.21 4.36
CA LYS A 75 -9.47 3.54 4.19
C LYS A 75 -9.47 3.96 2.73
N GLN A 76 -10.48 4.72 2.34
CA GLN A 76 -10.64 5.21 0.98
C GLN A 76 -9.68 6.35 0.68
N LEU A 77 -9.07 6.30 -0.49
CA LEU A 77 -8.26 7.41 -1.00
C LEU A 77 -9.18 8.60 -1.30
N THR A 78 -8.81 9.78 -0.79
CA THR A 78 -9.53 11.03 -1.00
C THR A 78 -8.55 12.13 -1.35
N ARG A 79 -9.05 13.22 -1.95
CA ARG A 79 -8.22 14.40 -2.25
C ARG A 79 -7.64 14.99 -0.98
N GLU A 80 -8.44 15.04 0.08
CA GLU A 80 -7.99 15.55 1.37
C GLU A 80 -6.83 14.71 1.93
N LEU A 81 -6.95 13.39 1.87
CA LEU A 81 -5.89 12.49 2.32
C LEU A 81 -4.61 12.72 1.51
N ILE A 82 -4.74 12.78 0.19
CA ILE A 82 -3.61 13.04 -0.72
C ILE A 82 -2.86 14.32 -0.35
N SER A 83 -3.59 15.37 -0.02
CA SER A 83 -3.01 16.68 0.29
C SER A 83 -2.09 16.68 1.51
N ASN A 84 -2.23 15.66 2.37
CA ASN A 84 -1.46 15.55 3.61
C ASN A 84 -0.14 14.79 3.43
N TYR A 85 0.17 14.31 2.24
CA TYR A 85 1.35 13.47 2.01
C TYR A 85 2.29 14.07 0.96
N ASP A 86 3.58 13.83 1.16
CA ASP A 86 4.65 14.37 0.29
C ASP A 86 4.93 13.44 -0.89
N LEU A 87 4.68 12.15 -0.71
CA LEU A 87 4.96 11.10 -1.69
C LEU A 87 3.84 10.07 -1.66
N ILE A 88 3.39 9.65 -2.84
CA ILE A 88 2.39 8.60 -2.99
C ILE A 88 3.03 7.45 -3.76
N LEU A 89 2.97 6.23 -3.19
CA LEU A 89 3.51 5.04 -3.81
C LEU A 89 2.38 4.09 -4.18
N VAL A 90 2.31 3.74 -5.47
CA VAL A 90 1.28 2.85 -6.02
C VAL A 90 1.90 1.56 -6.52
N MET A 91 1.08 0.54 -6.74
CA MET A 91 1.54 -0.80 -7.10
C MET A 91 1.65 -1.00 -8.61
N GLU A 92 0.80 -0.34 -9.38
CA GLU A 92 0.67 -0.54 -10.82
C GLU A 92 0.54 0.78 -11.56
N ASN A 93 0.99 0.81 -12.82
CA ASN A 93 0.89 2.00 -13.67
C ASN A 93 -0.55 2.44 -13.87
N GLU A 94 -1.50 1.50 -13.91
CA GLU A 94 -2.92 1.82 -14.02
C GLU A 94 -3.40 2.66 -12.82
N GLN A 95 -2.93 2.35 -11.63
CA GLN A 95 -3.25 3.11 -10.42
C GLN A 95 -2.63 4.51 -10.48
N ARG A 96 -1.41 4.61 -10.98
CA ARG A 96 -0.75 5.90 -11.18
C ARG A 96 -1.54 6.77 -12.16
N SER A 97 -1.99 6.18 -13.27
CA SER A 97 -2.83 6.87 -14.27
C SER A 97 -4.17 7.30 -13.68
N HIS A 98 -4.80 6.45 -12.87
CA HIS A 98 -6.05 6.78 -12.20
C HIS A 98 -5.89 8.01 -11.30
N ILE A 99 -4.83 8.04 -10.50
CA ILE A 99 -4.55 9.17 -9.61
C ILE A 99 -4.28 10.43 -10.43
N ALA A 100 -3.50 10.33 -11.50
CA ALA A 100 -3.19 11.46 -12.37
C ALA A 100 -4.45 12.07 -12.99
N LYS A 101 -5.41 11.25 -13.37
CA LYS A 101 -6.67 11.72 -13.95
C LYS A 101 -7.62 12.29 -12.91
N ARG A 102 -7.76 11.58 -11.80
CA ARG A 102 -8.72 11.93 -10.74
C ARG A 102 -8.22 13.07 -9.87
N TYR A 103 -6.91 13.10 -9.62
CA TYR A 103 -6.24 14.08 -8.76
C TYR A 103 -5.00 14.62 -9.46
N PRO A 104 -5.18 15.50 -10.49
CA PRO A 104 -4.03 16.00 -11.27
C PRO A 104 -2.92 16.62 -10.42
N GLU A 105 -3.28 17.24 -9.31
CA GLU A 105 -2.35 17.86 -8.37
C GLU A 105 -1.40 16.86 -7.70
N ALA A 106 -1.75 15.58 -7.72
CA ALA A 106 -0.94 14.52 -7.12
C ALA A 106 0.02 13.85 -8.09
N HIS A 107 -0.10 14.13 -9.39
CA HIS A 107 0.68 13.41 -10.40
C HIS A 107 2.21 13.51 -10.16
N ALA A 108 2.71 14.70 -9.86
CA ALA A 108 4.15 14.92 -9.71
C ALA A 108 4.74 14.21 -8.48
N LYS A 109 3.91 13.83 -7.51
CA LYS A 109 4.37 13.15 -6.29
C LYS A 109 3.94 11.68 -6.22
N THR A 110 3.46 11.09 -7.32
CA THR A 110 3.02 9.71 -7.39
C THR A 110 4.02 8.87 -8.17
N MET A 111 4.55 7.82 -7.54
CA MET A 111 5.53 6.92 -8.13
C MET A 111 5.15 5.47 -7.85
N LEU A 112 5.71 4.54 -8.63
CA LEU A 112 5.55 3.11 -8.35
C LEU A 112 6.34 2.71 -7.11
N LEU A 113 5.78 1.82 -6.29
CA LEU A 113 6.54 1.21 -5.20
C LEU A 113 7.77 0.50 -5.76
N GLY A 114 7.64 -0.20 -6.89
CA GLY A 114 8.72 -0.88 -7.57
C GLY A 114 9.59 0.00 -8.46
N HIS A 115 9.53 1.32 -8.30
CA HIS A 115 10.28 2.27 -9.13
C HIS A 115 11.77 1.90 -9.24
N TRP A 116 12.41 1.57 -8.14
CA TRP A 116 13.85 1.26 -8.08
C TRP A 116 14.19 -0.15 -8.50
N LEU A 117 13.18 -0.96 -8.85
CA LEU A 117 13.34 -2.29 -9.44
C LEU A 117 12.92 -2.26 -10.91
N ASP A 118 13.51 -1.33 -11.68
CA ASP A 118 13.21 -1.10 -13.10
C ASP A 118 11.74 -0.81 -13.39
N GLY A 119 11.06 -0.11 -12.49
CA GLY A 119 9.65 0.20 -12.65
C GLY A 119 8.75 -1.02 -12.55
N LYS A 120 9.11 -1.99 -11.72
CA LYS A 120 8.36 -3.24 -11.58
C LYS A 120 6.99 -3.00 -10.98
N GLU A 121 5.96 -3.53 -11.63
CA GLU A 121 4.62 -3.54 -11.06
C GLU A 121 4.48 -4.68 -10.07
N ILE A 122 3.68 -4.46 -9.03
CA ILE A 122 3.39 -5.47 -8.01
C ILE A 122 1.98 -6.00 -8.25
N PRO A 123 1.83 -7.25 -8.71
CA PRO A 123 0.50 -7.78 -9.03
C PRO A 123 -0.36 -7.99 -7.80
N ASP A 124 -1.68 -8.03 -8.02
CA ASP A 124 -2.66 -8.25 -6.96
C ASP A 124 -2.75 -9.75 -6.64
N PRO A 125 -2.40 -10.18 -5.41
CA PRO A 125 -2.46 -11.60 -5.04
C PRO A 125 -3.85 -12.05 -4.57
N TYR A 126 -4.79 -11.15 -4.43
CA TYR A 126 -6.09 -11.42 -3.80
C TYR A 126 -6.78 -12.62 -4.45
N ARG A 127 -7.16 -13.60 -3.64
CA ARG A 127 -7.80 -14.87 -4.04
C ARG A 127 -6.92 -15.75 -4.94
N ARG A 128 -5.59 -15.51 -4.93
CA ARG A 128 -4.62 -16.35 -5.65
C ARG A 128 -4.01 -17.37 -4.70
N SER A 129 -3.09 -18.19 -5.21
CA SER A 129 -2.41 -19.22 -4.41
C SER A 129 -1.44 -18.63 -3.39
N ASP A 130 -1.06 -19.45 -2.41
CA ASP A 130 -0.07 -19.05 -1.41
C ASP A 130 1.27 -18.69 -2.04
N GLU A 131 1.63 -19.38 -3.13
CA GLU A 131 2.86 -19.11 -3.88
C GLU A 131 2.85 -17.70 -4.48
N VAL A 132 1.69 -17.26 -5.00
CA VAL A 132 1.53 -15.90 -5.52
C VAL A 132 1.65 -14.88 -4.39
N TYR A 133 1.03 -15.14 -3.23
CA TYR A 133 1.15 -14.25 -2.06
C TYR A 133 2.60 -14.13 -1.61
N GLN A 134 3.34 -15.24 -1.57
CA GLN A 134 4.76 -15.21 -1.19
C GLN A 134 5.58 -14.40 -2.18
N HIS A 135 5.35 -14.59 -3.48
CA HIS A 135 6.04 -13.84 -4.52
C HIS A 135 5.77 -12.33 -4.40
N VAL A 136 4.51 -11.96 -4.20
CA VAL A 136 4.11 -10.56 -4.03
C VAL A 136 4.73 -9.97 -2.77
N PHE A 137 4.72 -10.72 -1.66
CA PHE A 137 5.38 -10.30 -0.42
C PHE A 137 6.86 -9.97 -0.67
N GLU A 138 7.58 -10.87 -1.37
CA GLU A 138 8.99 -10.66 -1.68
C GLU A 138 9.23 -9.43 -2.54
N LEU A 139 8.38 -9.18 -3.54
CA LEU A 139 8.47 -7.98 -4.37
C LEU A 139 8.26 -6.71 -3.54
N ILE A 140 7.29 -6.73 -2.65
CA ILE A 140 7.02 -5.58 -1.76
C ILE A 140 8.21 -5.36 -0.83
N GLU A 141 8.75 -6.42 -0.24
CA GLU A 141 9.90 -6.33 0.66
C GLU A 141 11.12 -5.75 -0.05
N LYS A 142 11.44 -6.25 -1.24
CA LYS A 142 12.54 -5.73 -2.05
C LYS A 142 12.34 -4.26 -2.40
N SER A 143 11.12 -3.90 -2.80
CA SER A 143 10.78 -2.52 -3.15
C SER A 143 10.94 -1.59 -1.96
N CYS A 144 10.45 -2.00 -0.79
CA CYS A 144 10.58 -1.22 0.44
C CYS A 144 12.05 -1.06 0.86
N ASN A 145 12.86 -2.10 0.68
CA ASN A 145 14.29 -2.03 0.98
C ASN A 145 15.01 -1.02 0.08
N GLU A 146 14.63 -0.93 -1.18
CA GLU A 146 15.18 0.08 -2.09
C GLU A 146 14.73 1.48 -1.69
N TRP A 147 13.47 1.69 -1.41
CA TRP A 147 12.97 2.99 -0.95
C TRP A 147 13.63 3.43 0.35
N LYS A 148 13.86 2.50 1.27
CA LYS A 148 14.55 2.79 2.53
C LYS A 148 15.89 3.52 2.29
N THR A 149 16.62 3.16 1.24
CA THR A 149 17.92 3.78 0.94
C THR A 149 17.78 5.15 0.27
N LYS A 150 16.60 5.51 -0.22
CA LYS A 150 16.32 6.76 -0.94
C LYS A 150 15.61 7.82 -0.10
N LEU A 151 15.06 7.43 1.03
CA LEU A 151 14.23 8.30 1.89
C LEU A 151 14.89 8.76 3.21
#